data_5a50009de931c643fbc740a20c24c2bf
#
_entry.id   5a50009de931c643fbc740a20c24c2bf
#
_cell.length_a   1.000
_cell.length_b   1.000
_cell.length_c   1.000
_cell.angle_alpha   90.00
_cell.angle_beta   90.00
_cell.angle_gamma   90.00
#
_symmetry.space_group_name_H-M   'P 1'
#
loop_
_entity.id
_entity.type
_entity.pdbx_description
1 polymer ?
#
loop_
_entity_poly.entity_id
_entity_poly.type
_entity_poly.pdbx_seq_one_letter_code
_entity_poly.pdbx_strand_id
1 'polypeptide(L)'
;MKEVYVVNCCRTAVGSFGGSLKDTPATELGAVVVKEALNRAGVKPEQVDELMFGCVLTAALGQNPARQVGVKAGLPYSVPAYTVGMVCGSGMKSVIEGARAILCGDADIIGAGGTENMSAAPYALPAERWGARMGDKKVVDTMIKDGLWDAYNNYHMGTTAENICDVWGITREELDAFGAASQQKTEAAQKAGRFDDEIVPVMVKKKKEMVEFKVDEFPRAGTTVESLGKLKGAFPVGPEGVEDEIVHTFEPTQVHADDAHKHVQRVTAGQASGINDGAAAIVLASKEAVEKYGLKPMAKLVSWGHGGVDPKIMGVGPVPASRQAMSKAGLKIEDIDLVEANEAFAAQSIAVARELGFDMEKVNVNGGAIAIGHPVGCSGARIIVTLLHEMAKRPDAKKGLATLCIGGGMGVATIFEKC
;
A
#
# COMPACT_ATOMS: atom_id res chain seq x y z
N MET A 1 -28.65 -9.68 -2.86
CA MET A 1 -27.21 -9.97 -2.65
C MET A 1 -26.79 -9.33 -1.35
N LYS A 2 -25.95 -10.01 -0.56
CA LYS A 2 -25.35 -9.40 0.63
C LYS A 2 -24.48 -8.20 0.22
N GLU A 3 -24.44 -7.18 1.04
CA GLU A 3 -23.67 -5.96 0.82
C GLU A 3 -22.62 -5.82 1.91
N VAL A 4 -21.48 -5.23 1.57
CA VAL A 4 -20.36 -5.00 2.49
C VAL A 4 -20.10 -3.52 2.60
N TYR A 5 -20.06 -3.03 3.81
CA TYR A 5 -19.84 -1.63 4.13
C TYR A 5 -18.52 -1.44 4.88
N VAL A 6 -17.83 -0.36 4.59
CA VAL A 6 -16.78 0.17 5.47
C VAL A 6 -17.45 1.10 6.47
N VAL A 7 -17.41 0.73 7.73
CA VAL A 7 -18.03 1.53 8.80
C VAL A 7 -17.13 2.69 9.17
N ASN A 8 -15.85 2.40 9.45
CA ASN A 8 -14.84 3.42 9.70
C ASN A 8 -13.44 2.85 9.42
N CYS A 9 -12.46 3.74 9.32
CA CYS A 9 -11.09 3.38 9.09
C CYS A 9 -10.14 4.47 9.61
N CYS A 10 -8.90 4.10 9.90
CA CYS A 10 -7.84 5.03 10.29
C CYS A 10 -6.46 4.44 10.01
N ARG A 11 -5.42 5.29 10.10
CA ARG A 11 -4.02 4.89 9.96
C ARG A 11 -3.13 5.59 10.99
N THR A 12 -1.97 5.07 11.23
CA THR A 12 -0.90 5.84 11.89
C THR A 12 -0.35 6.88 10.92
N ALA A 13 0.32 7.90 11.42
CA ALA A 13 1.31 8.59 10.60
C ALA A 13 2.38 7.59 10.14
N VAL A 14 2.99 7.85 8.98
CA VAL A 14 4.01 7.00 8.38
C VAL A 14 5.40 7.44 8.84
N GLY A 15 6.14 6.50 9.43
CA GLY A 15 7.52 6.70 9.89
C GLY A 15 8.52 6.49 8.77
N SER A 16 9.64 7.23 8.82
CA SER A 16 10.79 7.03 7.95
C SER A 16 11.63 5.83 8.41
N PHE A 17 12.39 5.26 7.51
CA PHE A 17 13.36 4.20 7.86
C PHE A 17 14.35 4.67 8.93
N GLY A 18 14.40 3.93 10.04
CA GLY A 18 15.19 4.30 11.20
C GLY A 18 14.67 5.53 11.96
N GLY A 19 13.46 6.01 11.64
CA GLY A 19 12.81 7.19 12.20
C GLY A 19 12.06 6.95 13.50
N SER A 20 10.99 7.72 13.71
CA SER A 20 10.26 7.77 14.99
C SER A 20 9.58 6.46 15.38
N LEU A 21 9.19 5.63 14.42
CA LEU A 21 8.48 4.36 14.67
C LEU A 21 9.41 3.13 14.75
N LYS A 22 10.71 3.26 14.51
CA LYS A 22 11.65 2.13 14.39
C LYS A 22 11.63 1.15 15.57
N ASP A 23 11.38 1.64 16.77
CA ASP A 23 11.39 0.85 18.01
C ASP A 23 9.98 0.39 18.42
N THR A 24 8.93 0.71 17.64
CA THR A 24 7.55 0.31 17.90
C THR A 24 7.21 -0.93 17.07
N PRO A 25 7.03 -2.10 17.68
CA PRO A 25 6.73 -3.32 16.93
C PRO A 25 5.52 -3.18 15.99
N ALA A 26 5.58 -3.80 14.80
CA ALA A 26 4.47 -3.78 13.85
C ALA A 26 3.14 -4.24 14.47
N THR A 27 3.18 -5.19 15.41
CA THR A 27 2.00 -5.67 16.14
C THR A 27 1.40 -4.63 17.09
N GLU A 28 2.18 -3.68 17.58
CA GLU A 28 1.69 -2.57 18.41
C GLU A 28 1.10 -1.47 17.53
N LEU A 29 1.75 -1.12 16.41
CA LEU A 29 1.19 -0.21 15.42
C LEU A 29 -0.18 -0.68 14.93
N GLY A 30 -0.27 -1.97 14.58
CA GLY A 30 -1.55 -2.59 14.18
C GLY A 30 -2.62 -2.52 15.27
N ALA A 31 -2.25 -2.77 16.53
CA ALA A 31 -3.19 -2.72 17.65
C ALA A 31 -3.77 -1.31 17.88
N VAL A 32 -2.96 -0.26 17.75
CA VAL A 32 -3.40 1.13 17.87
C VAL A 32 -4.49 1.44 16.84
N VAL A 33 -4.27 1.12 15.58
CA VAL A 33 -5.23 1.42 14.51
C VAL A 33 -6.49 0.55 14.57
N VAL A 34 -6.39 -0.73 14.94
CA VAL A 34 -7.56 -1.61 15.10
C VAL A 34 -8.44 -1.11 16.23
N LYS A 35 -7.85 -0.82 17.39
CA LYS A 35 -8.59 -0.28 18.54
C LYS A 35 -9.31 1.01 18.19
N GLU A 36 -8.63 1.94 17.52
CA GLU A 36 -9.20 3.23 17.16
C GLU A 36 -10.25 3.11 16.04
N ALA A 37 -10.03 2.26 15.03
CA ALA A 37 -11.03 2.04 13.98
C ALA A 37 -12.35 1.47 14.55
N LEU A 38 -12.28 0.51 15.49
CA LEU A 38 -13.45 0.01 16.20
C LEU A 38 -14.15 1.10 17.02
N ASN A 39 -13.38 1.91 17.75
CA ASN A 39 -13.90 3.04 18.54
C ASN A 39 -14.66 4.03 17.65
N ARG A 40 -14.06 4.47 16.54
CA ARG A 40 -14.69 5.38 15.56
C ARG A 40 -15.92 4.77 14.88
N ALA A 41 -15.89 3.45 14.65
CA ALA A 41 -17.02 2.71 14.08
C ALA A 41 -18.19 2.53 15.08
N GLY A 42 -17.98 2.77 16.37
CA GLY A 42 -18.94 2.43 17.42
C GLY A 42 -19.16 0.93 17.58
N VAL A 43 -18.17 0.13 17.19
CA VAL A 43 -18.19 -1.35 17.27
C VAL A 43 -17.46 -1.79 18.53
N LYS A 44 -18.12 -2.61 19.34
CA LYS A 44 -17.48 -3.19 20.53
C LYS A 44 -16.58 -4.37 20.12
N PRO A 45 -15.47 -4.61 20.82
CA PRO A 45 -14.57 -5.72 20.51
C PRO A 45 -15.25 -7.10 20.43
N GLU A 46 -16.28 -7.34 21.25
CA GLU A 46 -17.05 -8.58 21.29
C GLU A 46 -17.98 -8.78 20.08
N GLN A 47 -18.18 -7.77 19.27
CA GLN A 47 -19.00 -7.82 18.05
C GLN A 47 -18.17 -8.20 16.81
N VAL A 48 -16.86 -8.24 16.92
CA VAL A 48 -15.96 -8.60 15.82
C VAL A 48 -15.92 -10.12 15.70
N ASP A 49 -16.20 -10.65 14.51
CA ASP A 49 -16.19 -12.07 14.24
C ASP A 49 -14.78 -12.59 13.94
N GLU A 50 -13.98 -11.81 13.19
CA GLU A 50 -12.62 -12.20 12.82
C GLU A 50 -11.76 -10.96 12.51
N LEU A 51 -10.42 -11.10 12.66
CA LEU A 51 -9.44 -10.09 12.26
C LEU A 51 -8.51 -10.65 11.17
N MET A 52 -8.46 -9.99 10.03
CA MET A 52 -7.55 -10.31 8.92
C MET A 52 -6.58 -9.13 8.72
N PHE A 53 -5.28 -9.37 8.86
CA PHE A 53 -4.34 -8.25 8.91
C PHE A 53 -3.06 -8.53 8.10
N GLY A 54 -2.72 -7.62 7.18
CA GLY A 54 -1.54 -7.73 6.34
C GLY A 54 -0.25 -7.49 7.13
N CYS A 55 0.76 -8.33 6.92
CA CYS A 55 2.13 -8.11 7.38
C CYS A 55 3.07 -8.96 6.53
N VAL A 56 4.12 -8.36 5.97
CA VAL A 56 5.04 -9.02 5.04
C VAL A 56 6.30 -9.50 5.76
N LEU A 57 6.93 -8.62 6.53
CA LEU A 57 8.19 -8.87 7.20
C LEU A 57 7.94 -9.44 8.60
N THR A 58 7.54 -10.70 8.64
CA THR A 58 7.08 -11.36 9.88
C THR A 58 8.20 -12.03 10.68
N ALA A 59 9.42 -12.06 10.17
CA ALA A 59 10.55 -12.69 10.85
C ALA A 59 10.79 -12.08 12.25
N ALA A 60 10.90 -12.94 13.26
CA ALA A 60 11.10 -12.56 14.67
C ALA A 60 9.98 -11.72 15.32
N LEU A 61 8.82 -11.52 14.68
CA LEU A 61 7.66 -10.87 15.31
C LEU A 61 6.86 -11.82 16.23
N GLY A 62 7.21 -13.09 16.27
CA GLY A 62 6.47 -14.13 16.97
C GLY A 62 5.35 -14.73 16.09
N GLN A 63 4.54 -15.59 16.72
CA GLN A 63 3.48 -16.29 15.99
C GLN A 63 2.37 -15.32 15.58
N ASN A 64 1.94 -15.44 14.31
CA ASN A 64 0.74 -14.79 13.77
C ASN A 64 0.60 -13.32 14.19
N PRO A 65 1.29 -12.38 13.55
CA PRO A 65 1.21 -10.96 13.88
C PRO A 65 -0.21 -10.42 13.98
N ALA A 66 -1.14 -10.85 13.09
CA ALA A 66 -2.54 -10.43 13.16
C ALA A 66 -3.22 -10.84 14.47
N ARG A 67 -2.94 -12.05 14.97
CA ARG A 67 -3.47 -12.49 16.26
C ARG A 67 -2.96 -11.63 17.41
N GLN A 68 -1.67 -11.28 17.38
CA GLN A 68 -1.08 -10.39 18.36
C GLN A 68 -1.71 -8.98 18.30
N VAL A 69 -1.94 -8.47 17.09
CA VAL A 69 -2.66 -7.19 16.86
C VAL A 69 -4.03 -7.24 17.52
N GLY A 70 -4.84 -8.28 17.25
CA GLY A 70 -6.20 -8.40 17.79
C GLY A 70 -6.22 -8.43 19.32
N VAL A 71 -5.39 -9.27 19.92
CA VAL A 71 -5.30 -9.38 21.39
C VAL A 71 -4.85 -8.07 22.04
N LYS A 72 -3.81 -7.42 21.48
CA LYS A 72 -3.33 -6.13 21.96
C LYS A 72 -4.34 -4.99 21.76
N ALA A 73 -5.18 -5.07 20.73
CA ALA A 73 -6.27 -4.12 20.49
C ALA A 73 -7.46 -4.31 21.43
N GLY A 74 -7.49 -5.41 22.19
CA GLY A 74 -8.55 -5.73 23.15
C GLY A 74 -9.66 -6.64 22.61
N LEU A 75 -9.45 -7.27 21.45
CA LEU A 75 -10.39 -8.30 20.97
C LEU A 75 -10.40 -9.49 21.93
N PRO A 76 -11.57 -10.09 22.23
CA PRO A 76 -11.68 -11.31 23.01
C PRO A 76 -10.86 -12.47 22.44
N TYR A 77 -10.42 -13.37 23.28
CA TYR A 77 -9.68 -14.55 22.83
C TYR A 77 -10.50 -15.48 21.92
N SER A 78 -11.82 -15.38 21.96
CA SER A 78 -12.74 -16.09 21.05
C SER A 78 -12.71 -15.59 19.62
N VAL A 79 -12.24 -14.35 19.35
CA VAL A 79 -12.15 -13.79 17.99
C VAL A 79 -10.89 -14.34 17.31
N PRO A 80 -11.02 -15.17 16.27
CA PRO A 80 -9.86 -15.65 15.51
C PRO A 80 -9.20 -14.52 14.71
N ALA A 81 -7.94 -14.76 14.32
CA ALA A 81 -7.24 -13.84 13.46
C ALA A 81 -6.18 -14.56 12.63
N TYR A 82 -5.89 -14.06 11.41
CA TYR A 82 -4.78 -14.55 10.61
C TYR A 82 -4.07 -13.45 9.84
N THR A 83 -2.78 -13.70 9.61
CA THR A 83 -1.92 -12.77 8.88
C THR A 83 -2.01 -13.03 7.39
N VAL A 84 -2.22 -11.96 6.61
CA VAL A 84 -2.30 -12.00 5.15
C VAL A 84 -0.94 -11.61 4.56
N GLY A 85 -0.38 -12.49 3.72
CA GLY A 85 0.86 -12.29 3.00
C GLY A 85 0.64 -12.20 1.49
N MET A 86 0.69 -11.00 0.92
CA MET A 86 0.60 -10.73 -0.53
C MET A 86 1.49 -9.53 -0.89
N VAL A 87 2.70 -9.48 -0.33
CA VAL A 87 3.64 -8.35 -0.47
C VAL A 87 2.90 -7.01 -0.30
N CYS A 88 3.08 -6.03 -1.20
CA CYS A 88 2.44 -4.70 -1.12
C CYS A 88 0.90 -4.76 -1.04
N GLY A 89 0.29 -5.81 -1.60
CA GLY A 89 -1.17 -6.01 -1.62
C GLY A 89 -1.78 -6.50 -0.31
N SER A 90 -0.97 -6.90 0.68
CA SER A 90 -1.45 -7.59 1.90
C SER A 90 -2.57 -6.86 2.62
N GLY A 91 -2.42 -5.55 2.83
CA GLY A 91 -3.44 -4.73 3.51
C GLY A 91 -4.76 -4.62 2.74
N MET A 92 -4.74 -4.47 1.42
CA MET A 92 -5.96 -4.46 0.61
C MET A 92 -6.56 -5.86 0.49
N LYS A 93 -5.72 -6.90 0.40
CA LYS A 93 -6.15 -8.28 0.36
C LYS A 93 -6.91 -8.67 1.62
N SER A 94 -6.49 -8.22 2.80
CA SER A 94 -7.23 -8.46 4.04
C SER A 94 -8.65 -7.89 4.00
N VAL A 95 -8.84 -6.72 3.39
CA VAL A 95 -10.17 -6.11 3.18
C VAL A 95 -11.02 -6.97 2.24
N ILE A 96 -10.44 -7.48 1.16
CA ILE A 96 -11.13 -8.35 0.20
C ILE A 96 -11.52 -9.68 0.85
N GLU A 97 -10.63 -10.29 1.64
CA GLU A 97 -10.95 -11.55 2.35
C GLU A 97 -12.04 -11.33 3.40
N GLY A 98 -11.99 -10.21 4.14
CA GLY A 98 -13.06 -9.83 5.05
C GLY A 98 -14.41 -9.64 4.34
N ALA A 99 -14.40 -9.00 3.18
CA ALA A 99 -15.60 -8.86 2.36
C ALA A 99 -16.13 -10.22 1.88
N ARG A 100 -15.26 -11.14 1.49
CA ARG A 100 -15.63 -12.52 1.11
C ARG A 100 -16.29 -13.27 2.26
N ALA A 101 -15.72 -13.20 3.46
CA ALA A 101 -16.30 -13.82 4.64
C ALA A 101 -17.72 -13.31 4.91
N ILE A 102 -17.95 -12.00 4.82
CA ILE A 102 -19.29 -11.41 4.98
C ILE A 102 -20.23 -11.87 3.86
N LEU A 103 -19.80 -11.86 2.61
CA LEU A 103 -20.63 -12.27 1.48
C LEU A 103 -20.99 -13.77 1.53
N CYS A 104 -20.08 -14.62 2.01
CA CYS A 104 -20.32 -16.05 2.22
C CYS A 104 -21.24 -16.33 3.42
N GLY A 105 -21.38 -15.36 4.34
CA GLY A 105 -22.20 -15.51 5.55
C GLY A 105 -21.46 -16.10 6.74
N ASP A 106 -20.13 -16.14 6.67
CA ASP A 106 -19.27 -16.64 7.75
C ASP A 106 -19.07 -15.59 8.86
N ALA A 107 -19.27 -14.31 8.53
CA ALA A 107 -19.09 -13.19 9.44
C ALA A 107 -20.06 -12.04 9.13
N ASP A 108 -20.30 -11.18 10.12
CA ASP A 108 -21.06 -9.95 10.00
C ASP A 108 -20.19 -8.70 10.21
N ILE A 109 -19.18 -8.78 11.10
CA ILE A 109 -18.26 -7.67 11.39
C ILE A 109 -16.82 -8.18 11.35
N ILE A 110 -16.01 -7.58 10.51
CA ILE A 110 -14.60 -7.93 10.30
C ILE A 110 -13.69 -6.74 10.59
N GLY A 111 -12.63 -6.98 11.35
CA GLY A 111 -11.47 -6.11 11.37
C GLY A 111 -10.53 -6.47 10.22
N ALA A 112 -10.14 -5.51 9.39
CA ALA A 112 -9.20 -5.70 8.30
C ALA A 112 -8.14 -4.58 8.30
N GLY A 113 -7.03 -4.80 7.62
CA GLY A 113 -5.99 -3.78 7.51
C GLY A 113 -4.61 -4.35 7.27
N GLY A 114 -3.59 -3.60 7.69
CA GLY A 114 -2.22 -4.06 7.60
C GLY A 114 -1.26 -3.20 8.40
N THR A 115 -0.12 -3.77 8.70
CA THR A 115 0.96 -3.15 9.46
C THR A 115 2.30 -3.57 8.90
N GLU A 116 3.29 -2.70 9.01
CA GLU A 116 4.67 -3.01 8.73
C GLU A 116 5.60 -2.15 9.57
N ASN A 117 6.66 -2.73 10.07
CA ASN A 117 7.81 -1.99 10.56
C ASN A 117 9.04 -2.49 9.81
N MET A 118 9.36 -1.80 8.71
CA MET A 118 10.49 -2.18 7.86
C MET A 118 11.83 -1.85 8.54
N SER A 119 11.83 -0.84 9.41
CA SER A 119 13.01 -0.44 10.21
C SER A 119 13.46 -1.54 11.18
N ALA A 120 12.53 -2.37 11.66
CA ALA A 120 12.80 -3.44 12.62
C ALA A 120 12.99 -4.82 11.97
N ALA A 121 12.97 -4.92 10.65
CA ALA A 121 13.18 -6.19 9.96
C ALA A 121 14.57 -6.76 10.29
N PRO A 122 14.66 -8.01 10.78
CA PRO A 122 15.92 -8.58 11.23
C PRO A 122 16.78 -9.06 10.06
N TYR A 123 18.05 -9.27 10.33
CA TYR A 123 18.94 -10.05 9.48
C TYR A 123 18.82 -11.54 9.81
N ALA A 124 18.85 -12.40 8.80
CA ALA A 124 18.83 -13.86 8.96
C ALA A 124 20.22 -14.48 8.71
N LEU A 125 20.51 -15.52 9.44
CA LEU A 125 21.73 -16.32 9.33
C LEU A 125 21.35 -17.77 8.93
N PRO A 126 21.00 -18.06 7.66
CA PRO A 126 20.45 -19.36 7.27
C PRO A 126 21.37 -20.54 7.56
N ALA A 127 22.69 -20.32 7.49
CA ALA A 127 23.68 -21.37 7.73
C ALA A 127 23.86 -21.72 9.22
N GLU A 128 23.46 -20.84 10.14
CA GLU A 128 23.71 -21.02 11.59
C GLU A 128 22.89 -22.15 12.22
N ARG A 129 21.75 -22.51 11.66
CA ARG A 129 20.94 -23.62 12.19
C ARG A 129 21.72 -24.94 12.26
N TRP A 130 22.70 -25.10 11.40
CA TRP A 130 23.54 -26.30 11.31
C TRP A 130 25.01 -26.00 11.65
N GLY A 131 25.27 -24.85 12.32
CA GLY A 131 26.55 -24.50 12.89
C GLY A 131 27.56 -23.87 11.93
N ALA A 132 27.12 -23.37 10.75
CA ALA A 132 27.95 -22.64 9.77
C ALA A 132 29.40 -23.21 9.57
N ARG A 133 29.58 -24.48 9.64
CA ARG A 133 30.74 -25.32 9.96
C ARG A 133 32.11 -24.84 9.45
N MET A 134 32.27 -24.47 8.17
CA MET A 134 33.55 -24.06 7.59
C MET A 134 33.35 -22.94 6.56
N GLY A 135 34.27 -21.97 6.54
CA GLY A 135 34.29 -20.83 5.64
C GLY A 135 33.25 -19.78 5.98
N ASP A 136 33.32 -18.65 5.29
CA ASP A 136 32.43 -17.51 5.48
C ASP A 136 30.98 -17.83 5.11
N LYS A 137 30.02 -17.27 5.84
CA LYS A 137 28.59 -17.42 5.59
C LYS A 137 27.95 -16.06 5.40
N LYS A 138 26.91 -16.02 4.55
CA LYS A 138 26.15 -14.80 4.26
C LYS A 138 25.17 -14.49 5.38
N VAL A 139 25.11 -13.22 5.75
CA VAL A 139 24.01 -12.61 6.50
C VAL A 139 23.02 -12.05 5.49
N VAL A 140 21.74 -12.34 5.65
CA VAL A 140 20.68 -11.96 4.72
C VAL A 140 19.82 -10.87 5.35
N ASP A 141 19.73 -9.70 4.71
CA ASP A 141 18.76 -8.66 5.07
C ASP A 141 17.36 -9.13 4.64
N THR A 142 16.50 -9.44 5.61
CA THR A 142 15.15 -9.96 5.33
C THR A 142 14.24 -8.88 4.75
N MET A 143 14.46 -7.59 5.06
CA MET A 143 13.72 -6.49 4.46
C MET A 143 13.93 -6.45 2.94
N ILE A 144 15.17 -6.55 2.49
CA ILE A 144 15.51 -6.59 1.07
C ILE A 144 15.03 -7.91 0.46
N LYS A 145 15.42 -9.05 1.05
CA LYS A 145 15.18 -10.37 0.45
C LYS A 145 13.72 -10.72 0.30
N ASP A 146 12.90 -10.40 1.31
CA ASP A 146 11.48 -10.82 1.36
C ASP A 146 10.52 -9.72 0.91
N GLY A 147 10.95 -8.44 0.95
CA GLY A 147 10.10 -7.29 0.61
C GLY A 147 10.44 -6.58 -0.70
N LEU A 148 11.72 -6.49 -1.07
CA LEU A 148 12.18 -5.59 -2.12
C LEU A 148 12.97 -6.27 -3.25
N TRP A 149 13.09 -7.59 -3.24
CA TRP A 149 13.87 -8.36 -4.20
C TRP A 149 13.00 -9.25 -5.07
N ASP A 150 13.16 -9.14 -6.39
CA ASP A 150 12.48 -10.04 -7.31
C ASP A 150 13.08 -11.46 -7.20
N ALA A 151 12.22 -12.40 -6.83
CA ALA A 151 12.62 -13.79 -6.59
C ALA A 151 12.89 -14.57 -7.86
N TYR A 152 12.35 -14.13 -9.00
CA TYR A 152 12.45 -14.82 -10.30
C TYR A 152 13.65 -14.34 -11.10
N ASN A 153 13.85 -13.01 -11.15
CA ASN A 153 14.90 -12.40 -11.96
C ASN A 153 16.12 -11.98 -11.14
N ASN A 154 16.07 -12.14 -9.81
CA ASN A 154 17.19 -11.92 -8.89
C ASN A 154 17.78 -10.49 -8.92
N TYR A 155 16.92 -9.48 -8.92
CA TYR A 155 17.28 -8.07 -8.82
C TYR A 155 16.31 -7.28 -7.94
N HIS A 156 16.66 -6.04 -7.61
CA HIS A 156 15.83 -5.16 -6.78
C HIS A 156 14.57 -4.71 -7.52
N MET A 157 13.46 -4.46 -6.80
CA MET A 157 12.21 -3.94 -7.38
C MET A 157 12.40 -2.65 -8.20
N GLY A 158 13.39 -1.83 -7.88
CA GLY A 158 13.73 -0.64 -8.68
C GLY A 158 14.17 -0.95 -10.11
N THR A 159 14.76 -2.14 -10.34
CA THR A 159 15.09 -2.59 -11.71
C THR A 159 13.82 -2.86 -12.53
N THR A 160 12.74 -3.34 -11.90
CA THR A 160 11.46 -3.48 -12.61
C THR A 160 10.88 -2.13 -13.05
N ALA A 161 11.17 -1.06 -12.31
CA ALA A 161 10.80 0.30 -12.69
C ALA A 161 11.63 0.82 -13.88
N GLU A 162 12.92 0.47 -13.95
CA GLU A 162 13.74 0.76 -15.15
C GLU A 162 13.21 0.01 -16.38
N ASN A 163 12.84 -1.28 -16.23
CA ASN A 163 12.21 -2.05 -17.32
C ASN A 163 10.93 -1.38 -17.82
N ILE A 164 10.10 -0.85 -16.92
CA ILE A 164 8.88 -0.13 -17.30
C ILE A 164 9.23 1.15 -18.06
N CYS A 165 10.28 1.86 -17.66
CA CYS A 165 10.76 3.02 -18.41
C CYS A 165 11.15 2.65 -19.84
N ASP A 166 11.82 1.51 -20.04
CA ASP A 166 12.22 1.04 -21.36
C ASP A 166 11.00 0.67 -22.22
N VAL A 167 10.03 -0.08 -21.65
CA VAL A 167 8.85 -0.55 -22.39
C VAL A 167 7.88 0.59 -22.74
N TRP A 168 7.64 1.53 -21.82
CA TRP A 168 6.68 2.64 -22.02
C TRP A 168 7.32 3.96 -22.45
N GLY A 169 8.63 3.97 -22.75
CA GLY A 169 9.36 5.15 -23.20
C GLY A 169 9.29 6.32 -22.21
N ILE A 170 9.32 6.02 -20.91
CA ILE A 170 9.21 7.05 -19.86
C ILE A 170 10.56 7.71 -19.62
N THR A 171 10.60 9.03 -19.72
CA THR A 171 11.85 9.82 -19.60
C THR A 171 12.17 10.15 -18.13
N ARG A 172 13.39 10.56 -17.89
CA ARG A 172 13.84 11.04 -16.58
C ARG A 172 13.08 12.29 -16.14
N GLU A 173 12.81 13.19 -17.06
CA GLU A 173 12.09 14.43 -16.82
C GLU A 173 10.65 14.18 -16.36
N GLU A 174 9.99 13.19 -16.96
CA GLU A 174 8.66 12.77 -16.54
C GLU A 174 8.66 12.16 -15.13
N LEU A 175 9.68 11.34 -14.80
CA LEU A 175 9.84 10.79 -13.46
C LEU A 175 10.06 11.90 -12.42
N ASP A 176 10.92 12.87 -12.70
CA ASP A 176 11.21 13.99 -11.81
C ASP A 176 9.97 14.88 -11.61
N ALA A 177 9.22 15.16 -12.69
CA ALA A 177 7.97 15.92 -12.62
C ALA A 177 6.93 15.21 -11.75
N PHE A 178 6.76 13.88 -11.92
CA PHE A 178 5.82 13.08 -11.13
C PHE A 178 6.21 13.06 -9.65
N GLY A 179 7.50 12.82 -9.35
CA GLY A 179 8.00 12.79 -7.96
C GLY A 179 7.84 14.15 -7.26
N ALA A 180 8.14 15.25 -7.96
CA ALA A 180 7.96 16.61 -7.44
C ALA A 180 6.47 16.90 -7.17
N ALA A 181 5.57 16.50 -8.08
CA ALA A 181 4.13 16.68 -7.90
C ALA A 181 3.59 15.93 -6.68
N SER A 182 4.03 14.68 -6.45
CA SER A 182 3.65 13.91 -5.27
C SER A 182 4.06 14.62 -3.97
N GLN A 183 5.31 15.11 -3.89
CA GLN A 183 5.81 15.85 -2.74
C GLN A 183 5.04 17.16 -2.51
N GLN A 184 4.80 17.93 -3.55
CA GLN A 184 4.09 19.21 -3.47
C GLN A 184 2.62 19.04 -3.06
N LYS A 185 1.92 18.03 -3.62
CA LYS A 185 0.55 17.68 -3.20
C LYS A 185 0.52 17.29 -1.72
N THR A 186 1.48 16.47 -1.25
CA THR A 186 1.55 16.06 0.15
C THR A 186 1.85 17.23 1.08
N GLU A 187 2.78 18.11 0.72
CA GLU A 187 3.09 19.30 1.50
C GLU A 187 1.85 20.22 1.63
N ALA A 188 1.13 20.42 0.54
CA ALA A 188 -0.11 21.21 0.54
C ALA A 188 -1.20 20.55 1.40
N ALA A 189 -1.37 19.23 1.30
CA ALA A 189 -2.33 18.46 2.07
C ALA A 189 -2.03 18.50 3.58
N GLN A 190 -0.76 18.34 3.99
CA GLN A 190 -0.33 18.47 5.38
C GLN A 190 -0.62 19.88 5.93
N LYS A 191 -0.28 20.92 5.19
CA LYS A 191 -0.56 22.31 5.59
C LYS A 191 -2.06 22.60 5.72
N ALA A 192 -2.88 21.95 4.91
CA ALA A 192 -4.34 22.12 4.93
C ALA A 192 -5.05 21.16 5.91
N GLY A 193 -4.32 20.34 6.69
CA GLY A 193 -4.89 19.39 7.64
C GLY A 193 -5.71 18.26 6.98
N ARG A 194 -5.41 17.91 5.71
CA ARG A 194 -6.21 16.91 4.97
C ARG A 194 -6.12 15.51 5.60
N PHE A 195 -5.05 15.22 6.34
CA PHE A 195 -4.81 13.92 6.97
C PHE A 195 -5.25 13.84 8.43
N ASP A 196 -5.71 14.94 9.04
CA ASP A 196 -5.98 15.01 10.48
C ASP A 196 -7.06 14.01 10.93
N ASP A 197 -8.09 13.79 10.11
CA ASP A 197 -9.19 12.87 10.43
C ASP A 197 -8.82 11.39 10.23
N GLU A 198 -7.81 11.09 9.43
CA GLU A 198 -7.43 9.70 9.15
C GLU A 198 -6.31 9.20 10.06
N ILE A 199 -5.49 10.09 10.61
CA ILE A 199 -4.35 9.72 11.44
C ILE A 199 -4.77 9.53 12.90
N VAL A 200 -4.30 8.43 13.49
CA VAL A 200 -4.34 8.18 14.94
C VAL A 200 -2.94 8.34 15.52
N PRO A 201 -2.77 9.12 16.60
CA PRO A 201 -1.47 9.30 17.24
C PRO A 201 -0.91 7.98 17.79
N VAL A 202 0.39 7.78 17.63
CA VAL A 202 1.16 6.71 18.28
C VAL A 202 2.07 7.32 19.34
N MET A 203 2.03 6.75 20.54
CA MET A 203 2.94 7.18 21.60
C MET A 203 4.32 6.58 21.36
N VAL A 204 5.32 7.42 21.11
CA VAL A 204 6.71 7.01 20.87
C VAL A 204 7.64 7.57 21.93
N LYS A 205 8.67 6.81 22.26
CA LYS A 205 9.69 7.26 23.24
C LYS A 205 10.70 8.18 22.54
N LYS A 206 10.78 9.43 22.98
CA LYS A 206 11.79 10.39 22.54
C LYS A 206 12.66 10.76 23.73
N LYS A 207 13.90 10.26 23.77
CA LYS A 207 14.79 10.35 24.94
C LYS A 207 14.15 9.71 26.17
N LYS A 208 13.71 10.52 27.16
CA LYS A 208 13.08 10.07 28.42
C LYS A 208 11.57 10.29 28.45
N GLU A 209 10.97 10.91 27.43
CA GLU A 209 9.57 11.29 27.39
C GLU A 209 8.81 10.47 26.36
N MET A 210 7.51 10.27 26.60
CA MET A 210 6.58 9.75 25.64
C MET A 210 5.93 10.93 24.91
N VAL A 211 6.01 10.93 23.58
CA VAL A 211 5.44 11.98 22.72
C VAL A 211 4.51 11.40 21.70
N GLU A 212 3.50 12.16 21.28
CA GLU A 212 2.62 11.76 20.20
C GLU A 212 3.34 11.88 18.85
N PHE A 213 3.35 10.80 18.09
CA PHE A 213 3.71 10.77 16.69
C PHE A 213 2.42 10.75 15.86
N LYS A 214 2.12 11.85 15.16
CA LYS A 214 0.86 12.08 14.46
C LYS A 214 0.97 12.84 13.14
N VAL A 215 2.18 13.00 12.62
CA VAL A 215 2.44 13.65 11.33
C VAL A 215 3.37 12.75 10.53
N ASP A 216 3.04 12.49 9.27
CA ASP A 216 3.92 11.76 8.35
C ASP A 216 5.27 12.47 8.28
N GLU A 217 6.35 11.76 8.63
CA GLU A 217 7.68 12.37 8.73
C GLU A 217 8.55 12.19 7.48
N PHE A 218 8.10 11.41 6.51
CA PHE A 218 8.84 11.12 5.29
C PHE A 218 8.77 12.23 4.23
N PRO A 219 7.66 13.03 4.09
CA PRO A 219 7.55 14.07 3.09
C PRO A 219 8.67 15.09 3.17
N ARG A 220 9.18 15.52 2.00
CA ARG A 220 10.29 16.47 1.85
C ARG A 220 9.77 17.79 1.30
N ALA A 221 9.44 18.71 2.20
CA ALA A 221 8.96 20.05 1.84
C ALA A 221 9.94 20.78 0.91
N GLY A 222 9.38 21.55 -0.03
CA GLY A 222 10.17 22.35 -0.97
C GLY A 222 10.84 21.54 -2.08
N THR A 223 10.45 20.30 -2.32
CA THR A 223 10.96 19.49 -3.44
C THR A 223 10.52 20.08 -4.78
N THR A 224 11.47 20.25 -5.70
CA THR A 224 11.24 20.74 -7.08
C THR A 224 11.81 19.77 -8.10
N VAL A 225 11.37 19.88 -9.35
CA VAL A 225 11.90 19.09 -10.48
C VAL A 225 13.42 19.28 -10.60
N GLU A 226 13.91 20.54 -10.47
CA GLU A 226 15.34 20.86 -10.56
C GLU A 226 16.14 20.21 -9.42
N SER A 227 15.55 20.08 -8.23
CA SER A 227 16.20 19.42 -7.10
C SER A 227 16.31 17.90 -7.33
N LEU A 228 15.28 17.29 -7.91
CA LEU A 228 15.26 15.85 -8.27
C LEU A 228 16.20 15.57 -9.44
N GLY A 229 16.28 16.45 -10.44
CA GLY A 229 17.15 16.32 -11.60
C GLY A 229 18.64 16.19 -11.26
N LYS A 230 19.07 16.61 -10.07
CA LYS A 230 20.45 16.49 -9.57
C LYS A 230 20.77 15.10 -9.00
N LEU A 231 19.75 14.27 -8.76
CA LEU A 231 19.95 12.94 -8.18
C LEU A 231 20.49 11.97 -9.24
N LYS A 232 21.36 11.06 -8.79
CA LYS A 232 21.89 9.99 -9.63
C LYS A 232 20.90 8.82 -9.64
N GLY A 233 20.90 8.02 -10.72
CA GLY A 233 20.17 6.75 -10.77
C GLY A 233 20.52 5.85 -9.57
N ALA A 234 19.49 5.22 -9.02
CA ALA A 234 19.62 4.46 -7.77
C ALA A 234 19.60 2.94 -8.01
N PHE A 235 19.08 2.49 -9.14
CA PHE A 235 18.89 1.06 -9.42
C PHE A 235 19.62 0.64 -10.70
N PRO A 236 20.13 -0.60 -10.76
CA PRO A 236 20.65 -1.15 -12.00
C PRO A 236 19.54 -1.21 -13.06
N VAL A 237 19.90 -0.97 -14.31
CA VAL A 237 19.04 -1.30 -15.46
C VAL A 237 18.83 -2.80 -15.58
N GLY A 238 17.74 -3.23 -16.23
CA GLY A 238 17.48 -4.63 -16.54
C GLY A 238 18.50 -5.20 -17.51
N PRO A 239 18.45 -6.52 -17.73
CA PRO A 239 19.25 -7.15 -18.79
C PRO A 239 18.97 -6.52 -20.16
N GLU A 240 19.97 -6.48 -21.03
CA GLU A 240 19.81 -6.02 -22.41
C GLU A 240 18.80 -6.92 -23.16
N GLY A 241 17.84 -6.31 -23.87
CA GLY A 241 16.77 -7.03 -24.55
C GLY A 241 15.63 -7.53 -23.63
N VAL A 242 15.57 -7.07 -22.39
CA VAL A 242 14.51 -7.47 -21.43
C VAL A 242 13.10 -7.20 -21.96
N GLU A 243 12.94 -6.13 -22.74
CA GLU A 243 11.66 -5.76 -23.35
C GLU A 243 11.14 -6.81 -24.34
N ASP A 244 12.02 -7.52 -25.04
CA ASP A 244 11.65 -8.58 -25.99
C ASP A 244 11.26 -9.88 -25.29
N GLU A 245 11.68 -10.05 -24.03
CA GLU A 245 11.38 -11.22 -23.20
C GLU A 245 10.14 -11.04 -22.30
N ILE A 246 9.53 -9.84 -22.27
CA ILE A 246 8.37 -9.56 -21.43
C ILE A 246 7.14 -10.25 -21.98
N VAL A 247 6.47 -11.01 -21.11
CA VAL A 247 5.17 -11.62 -21.41
C VAL A 247 4.06 -10.63 -21.07
N HIS A 248 3.49 -10.00 -22.09
CA HIS A 248 2.34 -9.11 -21.91
C HIS A 248 1.06 -9.90 -21.64
N THR A 249 0.41 -9.64 -20.51
CA THR A 249 -0.89 -10.23 -20.14
C THR A 249 -2.07 -9.36 -20.53
N PHE A 250 -1.81 -8.21 -21.12
CA PHE A 250 -2.78 -7.30 -21.74
C PHE A 250 -2.08 -6.57 -22.90
N GLU A 251 -2.86 -6.08 -23.86
CA GLU A 251 -2.33 -5.25 -24.95
C GLU A 251 -2.00 -3.86 -24.43
N PRO A 252 -0.72 -3.44 -24.42
CA PRO A 252 -0.33 -2.09 -24.02
C PRO A 252 -0.89 -1.06 -25.01
N THR A 253 -1.47 0.04 -24.50
CA THR A 253 -2.03 1.09 -25.35
C THR A 253 -0.97 1.99 -25.97
N GLN A 254 0.20 2.08 -25.33
CA GLN A 254 1.32 2.91 -25.77
C GLN A 254 2.65 2.22 -25.42
N VAL A 255 3.22 1.54 -26.39
CA VAL A 255 4.61 1.10 -26.33
C VAL A 255 5.44 2.07 -27.17
N HIS A 256 6.28 2.86 -26.54
CA HIS A 256 7.21 3.77 -27.21
C HIS A 256 8.63 3.39 -26.82
N ALA A 257 9.17 2.36 -27.48
CA ALA A 257 10.59 2.11 -27.40
C ALA A 257 11.31 2.98 -28.44
N ASP A 258 11.76 4.15 -28.05
CA ASP A 258 12.81 4.84 -28.79
C ASP A 258 14.13 4.17 -28.42
N ASP A 259 14.80 3.54 -29.38
CA ASP A 259 16.07 2.81 -29.16
C ASP A 259 17.16 3.68 -28.53
N ALA A 260 17.08 5.01 -28.70
CA ALA A 260 18.04 5.95 -28.12
C ALA A 260 17.98 6.05 -26.58
N HIS A 261 16.91 5.59 -25.95
CA HIS A 261 16.69 5.72 -24.51
C HIS A 261 16.66 4.37 -23.76
N LYS A 262 16.84 3.24 -24.45
CA LYS A 262 16.89 1.92 -23.84
C LYS A 262 18.15 1.75 -22.97
N HIS A 263 17.99 1.01 -21.88
CA HIS A 263 19.07 0.68 -20.93
C HIS A 263 19.81 1.86 -20.32
N VAL A 264 19.17 3.03 -20.24
CA VAL A 264 19.69 4.19 -19.53
C VAL A 264 19.08 4.25 -18.14
N GLN A 265 19.93 4.36 -17.12
CA GLN A 265 19.48 4.48 -15.74
C GLN A 265 18.74 5.79 -15.50
N ARG A 266 17.44 5.73 -15.11
CA ARG A 266 16.55 6.90 -14.96
C ARG A 266 15.98 7.02 -13.56
N VAL A 267 15.67 5.88 -12.90
CA VAL A 267 14.98 5.86 -11.62
C VAL A 267 15.93 6.23 -10.48
N THR A 268 15.56 7.24 -9.71
CA THR A 268 16.32 7.73 -8.56
C THR A 268 15.56 7.51 -7.25
N ALA A 269 16.22 7.71 -6.13
CA ALA A 269 15.56 7.67 -4.81
C ALA A 269 14.48 8.75 -4.64
N GLY A 270 14.51 9.84 -5.45
CA GLY A 270 13.51 10.92 -5.39
C GLY A 270 12.19 10.59 -6.08
N GLN A 271 12.14 9.52 -6.86
CA GLN A 271 10.98 9.08 -7.65
C GLN A 271 10.56 7.66 -7.25
N ALA A 272 11.17 7.12 -6.23
CA ALA A 272 10.82 5.85 -5.60
C ALA A 272 10.16 6.11 -4.24
N SER A 273 9.21 5.25 -3.86
CA SER A 273 8.68 5.27 -2.50
C SER A 273 9.75 4.92 -1.48
N GLY A 274 9.60 5.39 -0.26
CA GLY A 274 10.52 5.10 0.83
C GLY A 274 10.34 3.71 1.44
N ILE A 275 11.33 3.35 2.26
CA ILE A 275 11.24 2.27 3.23
C ILE A 275 10.63 2.89 4.49
N ASN A 276 9.49 2.37 4.96
CA ASN A 276 8.69 3.07 5.95
C ASN A 276 8.03 2.12 6.95
N ASP A 277 7.53 2.71 8.03
CA ASP A 277 6.84 2.04 9.12
C ASP A 277 5.44 2.62 9.28
N GLY A 278 4.42 1.77 9.52
CA GLY A 278 3.06 2.25 9.72
C GLY A 278 2.02 1.14 9.75
N ALA A 279 0.80 1.53 10.11
CA ALA A 279 -0.36 0.65 10.13
C ALA A 279 -1.64 1.36 9.70
N ALA A 280 -2.61 0.61 9.18
CA ALA A 280 -3.93 1.09 8.84
C ALA A 280 -4.97 0.00 9.11
N ALA A 281 -6.14 0.38 9.61
CA ALA A 281 -7.25 -0.52 9.92
C ALA A 281 -8.57 -0.03 9.34
N ILE A 282 -9.41 -0.98 8.99
CA ILE A 282 -10.71 -0.81 8.35
C ILE A 282 -11.69 -1.76 9.04
N VAL A 283 -12.83 -1.24 9.44
CA VAL A 283 -13.94 -2.05 9.99
C VAL A 283 -14.97 -2.29 8.90
N LEU A 284 -15.16 -3.55 8.54
CA LEU A 284 -16.18 -3.99 7.58
C LEU A 284 -17.40 -4.52 8.32
N ALA A 285 -18.57 -4.26 7.76
CA ALA A 285 -19.83 -4.81 8.28
C ALA A 285 -20.77 -5.27 7.17
N SER A 286 -21.56 -6.32 7.44
CA SER A 286 -22.72 -6.68 6.63
C SER A 286 -23.81 -5.62 6.74
N LYS A 287 -24.71 -5.54 5.77
CA LYS A 287 -25.90 -4.67 5.85
C LYS A 287 -26.72 -4.95 7.11
N GLU A 288 -26.88 -6.23 7.42
CA GLU A 288 -27.60 -6.71 8.60
C GLU A 288 -26.98 -6.19 9.91
N ALA A 289 -25.64 -6.20 10.00
CA ALA A 289 -24.94 -5.65 11.17
C ALA A 289 -25.07 -4.11 11.24
N VAL A 290 -24.98 -3.43 10.10
CA VAL A 290 -25.19 -1.96 10.02
C VAL A 290 -26.58 -1.61 10.60
N GLU A 291 -27.63 -2.29 10.15
CA GLU A 291 -28.99 -2.05 10.61
C GLU A 291 -29.18 -2.46 12.09
N LYS A 292 -28.71 -3.65 12.47
CA LYS A 292 -28.84 -4.21 13.82
C LYS A 292 -28.19 -3.32 14.89
N TYR A 293 -27.02 -2.78 14.60
CA TYR A 293 -26.24 -2.00 15.55
C TYR A 293 -26.32 -0.48 15.33
N GLY A 294 -27.08 -0.03 14.32
CA GLY A 294 -27.24 1.39 14.00
C GLY A 294 -25.92 2.06 13.58
N LEU A 295 -25.06 1.31 12.88
CA LEU A 295 -23.77 1.81 12.44
C LEU A 295 -23.93 2.85 11.32
N LYS A 296 -22.92 3.72 11.16
CA LYS A 296 -22.93 4.77 10.14
C LYS A 296 -21.76 4.51 9.17
N PRO A 297 -21.98 3.78 8.07
CA PRO A 297 -20.92 3.47 7.15
C PRO A 297 -20.42 4.69 6.37
N MET A 298 -19.13 4.75 6.11
CA MET A 298 -18.50 5.74 5.24
C MET A 298 -18.74 5.42 3.76
N ALA A 299 -18.65 4.13 3.40
CA ALA A 299 -18.77 3.69 2.02
C ALA A 299 -19.21 2.22 1.93
N LYS A 300 -19.77 1.87 0.77
CA LYS A 300 -20.03 0.50 0.35
C LYS A 300 -18.88 0.00 -0.52
N LEU A 301 -18.40 -1.21 -0.30
CA LEU A 301 -17.50 -1.89 -1.21
C LEU A 301 -18.29 -2.41 -2.42
N VAL A 302 -18.02 -1.85 -3.60
CA VAL A 302 -18.76 -2.15 -4.83
C VAL A 302 -18.20 -3.39 -5.52
N SER A 303 -16.87 -3.42 -5.69
CA SER A 303 -16.19 -4.51 -6.39
C SER A 303 -14.70 -4.53 -6.06
N TRP A 304 -14.03 -5.59 -6.49
CA TRP A 304 -12.58 -5.71 -6.47
C TRP A 304 -12.07 -6.52 -7.66
N GLY A 305 -10.81 -6.30 -7.98
CA GLY A 305 -10.11 -7.02 -9.04
C GLY A 305 -8.71 -7.44 -8.61
N HIS A 306 -8.22 -8.48 -9.27
CA HIS A 306 -6.84 -8.95 -9.17
C HIS A 306 -6.27 -9.06 -10.58
N GLY A 307 -4.99 -8.81 -10.74
CA GLY A 307 -4.29 -8.97 -11.99
C GLY A 307 -2.95 -9.64 -11.81
N GLY A 308 -2.53 -10.40 -12.80
CA GLY A 308 -1.18 -10.94 -12.91
C GLY A 308 -0.51 -10.37 -14.14
N VAL A 309 0.78 -10.04 -14.04
CA VAL A 309 1.64 -9.56 -15.11
C VAL A 309 3.02 -10.20 -14.98
N ASP A 310 3.86 -10.08 -16.00
CA ASP A 310 5.24 -10.53 -15.91
C ASP A 310 5.95 -9.84 -14.71
N PRO A 311 6.62 -10.59 -13.83
CA PRO A 311 7.38 -10.02 -12.72
C PRO A 311 8.37 -8.91 -13.12
N LYS A 312 8.95 -8.99 -14.34
CA LYS A 312 9.85 -7.97 -14.87
C LYS A 312 9.24 -6.56 -14.95
N ILE A 313 7.91 -6.49 -15.06
CA ILE A 313 7.11 -5.25 -15.13
C ILE A 313 6.02 -5.24 -14.06
N MET A 314 6.30 -5.74 -12.86
CA MET A 314 5.33 -5.90 -11.77
C MET A 314 4.49 -4.64 -11.51
N GLY A 315 5.07 -3.47 -11.75
CA GLY A 315 4.44 -2.18 -11.49
C GLY A 315 3.14 -1.94 -12.26
N VAL A 316 2.94 -2.59 -13.41
CA VAL A 316 1.70 -2.44 -14.20
C VAL A 316 0.59 -3.42 -13.81
N GLY A 317 0.77 -4.22 -12.78
CA GLY A 317 -0.28 -5.08 -12.20
C GLY A 317 -1.60 -4.38 -11.87
N PRO A 318 -1.63 -3.09 -11.48
CA PRO A 318 -2.86 -2.31 -11.32
C PRO A 318 -3.75 -2.27 -12.56
N VAL A 319 -3.19 -2.37 -13.76
CA VAL A 319 -3.95 -2.26 -15.03
C VAL A 319 -4.98 -3.38 -15.15
N PRO A 320 -4.61 -4.67 -15.20
CA PRO A 320 -5.60 -5.75 -15.26
C PRO A 320 -6.48 -5.81 -13.99
N ALA A 321 -5.95 -5.47 -12.82
CA ALA A 321 -6.71 -5.47 -11.57
C ALA A 321 -7.84 -4.43 -11.59
N SER A 322 -7.55 -3.20 -11.99
CA SER A 322 -8.54 -2.11 -12.07
C SER A 322 -9.55 -2.35 -13.18
N ARG A 323 -9.11 -2.82 -14.35
CA ARG A 323 -10.01 -3.21 -15.45
C ARG A 323 -10.99 -4.30 -15.00
N GLN A 324 -10.53 -5.30 -14.25
CA GLN A 324 -11.38 -6.35 -13.69
C GLN A 324 -12.37 -5.80 -12.64
N ALA A 325 -11.92 -4.93 -11.73
CA ALA A 325 -12.79 -4.32 -10.72
C ALA A 325 -13.90 -3.48 -11.38
N MET A 326 -13.55 -2.63 -12.35
CA MET A 326 -14.51 -1.82 -13.09
C MET A 326 -15.50 -2.67 -13.89
N SER A 327 -15.02 -3.69 -14.58
CA SER A 327 -15.87 -4.61 -15.35
C SER A 327 -16.91 -5.31 -14.47
N LYS A 328 -16.52 -5.79 -13.28
CA LYS A 328 -17.47 -6.42 -12.34
C LYS A 328 -18.52 -5.45 -11.82
N ALA A 329 -18.19 -4.17 -11.70
CA ALA A 329 -19.10 -3.12 -11.28
C ALA A 329 -19.94 -2.53 -12.42
N GLY A 330 -19.65 -2.88 -13.67
CA GLY A 330 -20.26 -2.24 -14.85
C GLY A 330 -19.86 -0.78 -15.01
N LEU A 331 -18.66 -0.40 -14.53
CA LEU A 331 -18.14 0.97 -14.52
C LEU A 331 -17.01 1.13 -15.55
N LYS A 332 -16.81 2.38 -15.95
CA LYS A 332 -15.67 2.84 -16.74
C LYS A 332 -14.85 3.82 -15.89
N ILE A 333 -13.66 4.17 -16.36
CA ILE A 333 -12.78 5.07 -15.60
C ILE A 333 -13.38 6.48 -15.42
N GLU A 334 -14.19 6.92 -16.39
CA GLU A 334 -14.89 8.21 -16.35
C GLU A 334 -15.92 8.28 -15.21
N ASP A 335 -16.43 7.13 -14.75
CA ASP A 335 -17.39 7.02 -13.65
C ASP A 335 -16.71 7.13 -12.26
N ILE A 336 -15.37 7.16 -12.22
CA ILE A 336 -14.58 7.24 -10.99
C ILE A 336 -14.25 8.70 -10.69
N ASP A 337 -14.60 9.15 -9.49
CA ASP A 337 -14.40 10.53 -9.07
C ASP A 337 -13.04 10.78 -8.41
N LEU A 338 -12.50 9.77 -7.70
CA LEU A 338 -11.19 9.83 -7.06
C LEU A 338 -10.45 8.50 -7.21
N VAL A 339 -9.14 8.57 -7.37
CA VAL A 339 -8.25 7.42 -7.46
C VAL A 339 -7.11 7.56 -6.44
N GLU A 340 -6.90 6.53 -5.63
CA GLU A 340 -5.68 6.32 -4.87
C GLU A 340 -4.90 5.16 -5.50
N ALA A 341 -3.87 5.49 -6.27
CA ALA A 341 -2.96 4.54 -6.90
C ALA A 341 -1.61 4.59 -6.18
N ASN A 342 -1.19 3.49 -5.59
CA ASN A 342 0.05 3.47 -4.81
C ASN A 342 1.26 3.77 -5.69
N GLU A 343 2.07 4.74 -5.27
CA GLU A 343 3.26 5.20 -5.98
C GLU A 343 4.51 4.42 -5.50
N ALA A 344 4.62 3.14 -5.84
CA ALA A 344 5.85 2.40 -5.53
C ALA A 344 7.05 3.03 -6.24
N PHE A 345 6.86 3.43 -7.50
CA PHE A 345 7.80 4.18 -8.33
C PHE A 345 7.03 5.13 -9.26
N ALA A 346 7.60 6.27 -9.63
CA ALA A 346 7.00 7.17 -10.61
C ALA A 346 6.80 6.48 -11.98
N ALA A 347 7.76 5.65 -12.40
CA ALA A 347 7.69 4.90 -13.66
C ALA A 347 6.41 4.07 -13.76
N GLN A 348 6.14 3.26 -12.75
CA GLN A 348 4.94 2.42 -12.73
C GLN A 348 3.66 3.26 -12.64
N SER A 349 3.68 4.36 -11.88
CA SER A 349 2.51 5.22 -11.74
C SER A 349 2.13 5.89 -13.06
N ILE A 350 3.12 6.36 -13.82
CA ILE A 350 2.94 6.96 -15.14
C ILE A 350 2.41 5.91 -16.13
N ALA A 351 3.01 4.72 -16.19
CA ALA A 351 2.56 3.64 -17.06
C ALA A 351 1.10 3.24 -16.76
N VAL A 352 0.76 3.04 -15.49
CA VAL A 352 -0.61 2.71 -15.05
C VAL A 352 -1.61 3.82 -15.42
N ALA A 353 -1.22 5.08 -15.21
CA ALA A 353 -2.07 6.22 -15.56
C ALA A 353 -2.35 6.30 -17.07
N ARG A 354 -1.34 6.07 -17.90
CA ARG A 354 -1.50 6.00 -19.37
C ARG A 354 -2.41 4.86 -19.80
N GLU A 355 -2.19 3.65 -19.27
CA GLU A 355 -2.93 2.45 -19.63
C GLU A 355 -4.40 2.46 -19.20
N LEU A 356 -4.71 3.12 -18.08
CA LEU A 356 -6.07 3.23 -17.55
C LEU A 356 -6.77 4.53 -17.96
N GLY A 357 -6.05 5.46 -18.61
CA GLY A 357 -6.61 6.76 -18.98
C GLY A 357 -6.98 7.63 -17.77
N PHE A 358 -6.14 7.64 -16.76
CA PHE A 358 -6.40 8.42 -15.55
C PHE A 358 -6.40 9.93 -15.80
N ASP A 359 -7.41 10.62 -15.29
CA ASP A 359 -7.37 12.06 -15.09
C ASP A 359 -6.51 12.37 -13.87
N MET A 360 -5.31 12.90 -14.08
CA MET A 360 -4.33 13.13 -13.01
C MET A 360 -4.76 14.16 -11.96
N GLU A 361 -5.80 14.98 -12.24
CA GLU A 361 -6.41 15.87 -11.25
C GLU A 361 -7.25 15.12 -10.21
N LYS A 362 -7.63 13.86 -10.51
CA LYS A 362 -8.39 12.97 -9.63
C LYS A 362 -7.51 11.92 -8.93
N VAL A 363 -6.22 11.83 -9.29
CA VAL A 363 -5.30 10.80 -8.79
C VAL A 363 -4.41 11.35 -7.69
N ASN A 364 -4.38 10.62 -6.56
CA ASN A 364 -3.52 10.94 -5.41
C ASN A 364 -3.55 12.45 -5.13
N VAL A 365 -4.75 12.98 -4.95
CA VAL A 365 -4.99 14.44 -4.83
C VAL A 365 -4.27 15.08 -3.64
N ASN A 366 -3.90 14.26 -2.66
CA ASN A 366 -3.13 14.65 -1.47
C ASN A 366 -1.68 14.13 -1.52
N GLY A 367 -1.19 13.75 -2.72
CA GLY A 367 0.10 13.07 -2.89
C GLY A 367 0.02 11.57 -2.59
N GLY A 368 1.09 10.83 -2.82
CA GLY A 368 1.13 9.38 -2.71
C GLY A 368 2.41 8.86 -2.04
N ALA A 369 2.71 7.59 -2.26
CA ALA A 369 3.75 6.87 -1.52
C ALA A 369 5.17 7.38 -1.76
N ILE A 370 5.45 8.07 -2.86
CA ILE A 370 6.74 8.73 -3.08
C ILE A 370 7.01 9.79 -1.99
N ALA A 371 5.95 10.49 -1.57
CA ALA A 371 6.04 11.50 -0.53
C ALA A 371 5.69 10.97 0.86
N ILE A 372 4.56 10.24 0.99
CA ILE A 372 4.05 9.75 2.28
C ILE A 372 4.85 8.55 2.79
N GLY A 373 5.26 7.64 1.88
CA GLY A 373 5.96 6.41 2.21
C GLY A 373 5.19 5.13 1.89
N HIS A 374 5.90 3.99 1.95
CA HIS A 374 5.37 2.68 1.53
C HIS A 374 5.69 1.56 2.53
N PRO A 375 5.07 1.55 3.72
CA PRO A 375 5.14 0.39 4.62
C PRO A 375 4.39 -0.78 3.96
N VAL A 376 5.15 -1.76 3.41
CA VAL A 376 4.63 -2.69 2.39
C VAL A 376 3.35 -3.43 2.79
N GLY A 377 3.29 -4.05 3.96
CA GLY A 377 2.10 -4.78 4.42
C GLY A 377 0.90 -3.89 4.79
N CYS A 378 1.15 -2.61 5.06
CA CYS A 378 0.14 -1.61 5.41
C CYS A 378 -0.47 -0.92 4.19
N SER A 379 0.34 -0.67 3.15
CA SER A 379 0.03 0.30 2.08
C SER A 379 -1.31 0.08 1.38
N GLY A 380 -1.69 -1.18 1.12
CA GLY A 380 -2.99 -1.48 0.51
C GLY A 380 -4.18 -1.01 1.36
N ALA A 381 -4.07 -1.08 2.68
CA ALA A 381 -5.08 -0.55 3.60
C ALA A 381 -4.95 0.99 3.73
N ARG A 382 -3.71 1.52 3.75
CA ARG A 382 -3.45 2.96 3.85
C ARG A 382 -4.12 3.73 2.71
N ILE A 383 -3.98 3.29 1.46
CA ILE A 383 -4.59 3.99 0.32
C ILE A 383 -6.12 3.94 0.36
N ILE A 384 -6.73 2.86 0.88
CA ILE A 384 -8.18 2.80 1.11
C ILE A 384 -8.59 3.83 2.16
N VAL A 385 -7.87 3.93 3.28
CA VAL A 385 -8.14 4.91 4.34
C VAL A 385 -8.10 6.33 3.77
N THR A 386 -7.03 6.70 3.06
CA THR A 386 -6.88 8.03 2.47
C THR A 386 -7.99 8.33 1.46
N LEU A 387 -8.31 7.37 0.57
CA LEU A 387 -9.39 7.50 -0.40
C LEU A 387 -10.73 7.80 0.27
N LEU A 388 -11.12 7.01 1.27
CA LEU A 388 -12.42 7.14 1.92
C LEU A 388 -12.55 8.44 2.72
N HIS A 389 -11.49 8.87 3.41
CA HIS A 389 -11.48 10.14 4.11
C HIS A 389 -11.52 11.33 3.14
N GLU A 390 -10.85 11.25 1.99
CA GLU A 390 -10.92 12.30 0.98
C GLU A 390 -12.29 12.34 0.31
N MET A 391 -12.90 11.19 -0.03
CA MET A 391 -14.28 11.12 -0.52
C MET A 391 -15.29 11.73 0.46
N ALA A 392 -15.12 11.49 1.76
CA ALA A 392 -15.98 12.06 2.79
C ALA A 392 -15.94 13.60 2.81
N LYS A 393 -14.80 14.20 2.49
CA LYS A 393 -14.57 15.66 2.46
C LYS A 393 -15.05 16.32 1.17
N ARG A 394 -15.35 15.54 0.12
CA ARG A 394 -15.78 16.06 -1.19
C ARG A 394 -17.24 15.69 -1.47
N PRO A 395 -18.16 16.65 -1.53
CA PRO A 395 -19.58 16.37 -1.79
C PRO A 395 -19.84 15.71 -3.15
N ASP A 396 -19.03 16.05 -4.14
CA ASP A 396 -19.09 15.58 -5.53
C ASP A 396 -18.41 14.21 -5.76
N ALA A 397 -17.56 13.74 -4.84
CA ALA A 397 -16.91 12.45 -4.94
C ALA A 397 -17.82 11.32 -4.42
N LYS A 398 -18.37 10.53 -5.33
CA LYS A 398 -19.28 9.41 -5.03
C LYS A 398 -18.60 8.06 -5.14
N LYS A 399 -17.75 7.87 -6.15
CA LYS A 399 -17.05 6.60 -6.41
C LYS A 399 -15.55 6.79 -6.38
N GLY A 400 -14.88 5.90 -5.68
CA GLY A 400 -13.43 5.90 -5.55
C GLY A 400 -12.81 4.55 -5.90
N LEU A 401 -11.65 4.59 -6.55
CA LEU A 401 -10.82 3.44 -6.89
C LEU A 401 -9.53 3.49 -6.08
N ALA A 402 -9.22 2.42 -5.34
CA ALA A 402 -7.89 2.20 -4.76
C ALA A 402 -7.21 1.04 -5.47
N THR A 403 -5.95 1.21 -5.90
CA THR A 403 -5.19 0.16 -6.59
C THR A 403 -3.70 0.23 -6.29
N LEU A 404 -3.03 -0.92 -6.32
CA LEU A 404 -1.58 -0.99 -6.16
C LEU A 404 -0.97 -2.17 -6.88
N CYS A 405 0.31 -2.01 -7.26
CA CYS A 405 1.17 -3.06 -7.76
C CYS A 405 1.71 -3.91 -6.62
N ILE A 406 2.12 -5.11 -6.93
CA ILE A 406 2.57 -6.11 -5.97
C ILE A 406 3.79 -6.81 -6.55
N GLY A 407 4.86 -6.91 -5.76
CA GLY A 407 6.05 -7.68 -6.12
C GLY A 407 5.72 -9.11 -6.56
N GLY A 408 6.44 -9.61 -7.55
CA GLY A 408 6.15 -10.89 -8.20
C GLY A 408 5.18 -10.81 -9.37
N GLY A 409 4.84 -9.60 -9.85
CA GLY A 409 4.03 -9.41 -11.05
C GLY A 409 2.53 -9.49 -10.81
N MET A 410 2.03 -8.79 -9.81
CA MET A 410 0.60 -8.80 -9.47
C MET A 410 0.05 -7.39 -9.26
N GLY A 411 -1.26 -7.27 -9.22
CA GLY A 411 -1.99 -6.07 -8.84
C GLY A 411 -3.32 -6.39 -8.16
N VAL A 412 -3.81 -5.44 -7.39
CA VAL A 412 -5.11 -5.51 -6.73
C VAL A 412 -5.79 -4.16 -6.77
N ALA A 413 -7.11 -4.16 -6.89
CA ALA A 413 -7.93 -2.95 -6.92
C ALA A 413 -9.23 -3.15 -6.16
N THR A 414 -9.75 -2.08 -5.57
CA THR A 414 -11.06 -2.04 -4.90
C THR A 414 -11.80 -0.78 -5.30
N ILE A 415 -13.11 -0.89 -5.49
CA ILE A 415 -13.99 0.25 -5.80
C ILE A 415 -14.99 0.43 -4.67
N PHE A 416 -15.11 1.66 -4.21
CA PHE A 416 -16.01 2.07 -3.14
C PHE A 416 -17.02 3.11 -3.65
N GLU A 417 -18.22 3.08 -3.08
CA GLU A 417 -19.26 4.08 -3.26
C GLU A 417 -19.59 4.72 -1.92
N LYS A 418 -19.55 6.06 -1.85
CA LYS A 418 -19.86 6.82 -0.62
C LYS A 418 -21.30 6.61 -0.20
N CYS A 419 -21.55 6.40 1.10
CA CYS A 419 -22.89 6.28 1.69
C CYS A 419 -23.57 7.64 1.92
#